data_b1acde931e0e0476a1e2653be27d5a13
#
_entry.id   b1acde931e0e0476a1e2653be27d5a13
#
_cell.length_a   1.000
_cell.length_b   1.000
_cell.length_c   1.000
_cell.angle_alpha   90.00
_cell.angle_beta   90.00
_cell.angle_gamma   90.00
#
_symmetry.space_group_name_H-M   'P 1'
#
loop_
_entity.id
_entity.type
_entity.pdbx_description
1 polymer ?
#
loop_
_entity_poly.entity_id
_entity_poly.type
_entity_poly.pdbx_seq_one_letter_code
_entity_poly.pdbx_strand_id
1 'polypeptide(L)'
;MSRQKQFKAREDSILTMAEQLLLESGEGDITLDALAEQLDLAKGTLYKHFSSKDELYLRIIIRYEESLYHSTMVDDCHAAGVARIILQLLMSPQKAILLNQIEERLAASTTGLNRLFTELYHIRRQRMQRALDVVGGY
;
A
#
# COMPACT_ATOMS: atom_id res chain seq x y z
N MET A 1 12.94 19.91 -10.43
CA MET A 1 12.57 18.85 -9.50
C MET A 1 13.78 17.98 -9.21
N SER A 2 14.03 17.63 -7.95
CA SER A 2 15.17 16.81 -7.56
C SER A 2 15.04 15.38 -8.09
N ARG A 3 16.17 14.66 -8.16
CA ARG A 3 16.18 13.25 -8.55
C ARG A 3 15.33 12.40 -7.61
N GLN A 4 15.37 12.68 -6.31
CA GLN A 4 14.60 11.96 -5.31
C GLN A 4 13.11 12.15 -5.51
N LYS A 5 12.66 13.37 -5.82
CA LYS A 5 11.24 13.64 -6.10
C LYS A 5 10.79 12.97 -7.38
N GLN A 6 11.63 12.95 -8.41
CA GLN A 6 11.32 12.26 -9.67
C GLN A 6 11.23 10.74 -9.47
N PHE A 7 12.15 10.17 -8.69
CA PHE A 7 12.15 8.75 -8.37
C PHE A 7 10.88 8.39 -7.59
N LYS A 8 10.53 9.17 -6.57
CA LYS A 8 9.33 8.96 -5.76
C LYS A 8 8.06 9.07 -6.60
N ALA A 9 7.98 10.07 -7.48
CA ALA A 9 6.82 10.25 -8.35
C ALA A 9 6.65 9.07 -9.31
N ARG A 10 7.76 8.56 -9.86
CA ARG A 10 7.74 7.38 -10.73
C ARG A 10 7.28 6.15 -9.96
N GLU A 11 7.81 5.96 -8.74
CA GLU A 11 7.42 4.85 -7.88
C GLU A 11 5.91 4.87 -7.59
N ASP A 12 5.38 6.05 -7.26
CA ASP A 12 3.95 6.21 -7.01
C ASP A 12 3.11 5.89 -8.26
N SER A 13 3.59 6.26 -9.45
CA SER A 13 2.92 5.93 -10.69
C SER A 13 2.91 4.42 -10.95
N ILE A 14 4.02 3.76 -10.67
CA ILE A 14 4.13 2.30 -10.81
C ILE A 14 3.14 1.62 -9.86
N LEU A 15 3.12 2.06 -8.59
CA LEU A 15 2.22 1.48 -7.58
C LEU A 15 0.76 1.69 -7.94
N THR A 16 0.40 2.86 -8.46
CA THR A 16 -0.97 3.17 -8.88
C THR A 16 -1.43 2.24 -10.02
N MET A 17 -0.59 2.08 -11.03
CA MET A 17 -0.90 1.19 -12.15
C MET A 17 -0.98 -0.27 -11.71
N ALA A 18 -0.03 -0.70 -10.87
CA ALA A 18 -0.01 -2.07 -10.37
C ALA A 18 -1.25 -2.37 -9.53
N GLU A 19 -1.65 -1.43 -8.67
CA GLU A 19 -2.85 -1.57 -7.86
C GLU A 19 -4.10 -1.68 -8.73
N GLN A 20 -4.20 -0.85 -9.75
CA GLN A 20 -5.32 -0.89 -10.69
C GLN A 20 -5.41 -2.24 -11.40
N LEU A 21 -4.29 -2.75 -11.90
CA LEU A 21 -4.24 -4.06 -12.56
C LEU A 21 -4.60 -5.19 -11.60
N LEU A 22 -4.11 -5.10 -10.37
CA LEU A 22 -4.38 -6.08 -9.32
C LEU A 22 -5.89 -6.17 -9.04
N LEU A 23 -6.56 -5.03 -8.94
CA LEU A 23 -8.00 -4.98 -8.68
C LEU A 23 -8.83 -5.44 -9.87
N GLU A 24 -8.35 -5.20 -11.09
CA GLU A 24 -9.08 -5.59 -12.31
C GLU A 24 -8.89 -7.07 -12.67
N SER A 25 -7.66 -7.58 -12.54
CA SER A 25 -7.28 -8.88 -13.10
C SER A 25 -6.89 -9.92 -12.04
N GLY A 26 -6.75 -9.51 -10.79
CA GLY A 26 -6.30 -10.39 -9.73
C GLY A 26 -4.79 -10.56 -9.69
N GLU A 27 -4.33 -11.29 -8.68
CA GLU A 27 -2.91 -11.40 -8.34
C GLU A 27 -2.08 -12.15 -9.39
N GLY A 28 -2.67 -13.16 -10.03
CA GLY A 28 -1.92 -14.07 -10.91
C GLY A 28 -1.50 -13.47 -12.24
N ASP A 29 -2.15 -12.41 -12.67
CA ASP A 29 -1.94 -11.86 -14.02
C ASP A 29 -0.91 -10.73 -14.07
N ILE A 30 -0.35 -10.34 -12.94
CA ILE A 30 0.62 -9.26 -12.88
C ILE A 30 2.03 -9.81 -12.87
N THR A 31 2.86 -9.37 -13.83
CA THR A 31 4.30 -9.60 -13.80
C THR A 31 5.01 -8.25 -13.89
N LEU A 32 6.23 -8.18 -13.37
CA LEU A 32 7.01 -6.95 -13.46
C LEU A 32 7.30 -6.59 -14.93
N ASP A 33 7.54 -7.59 -15.76
CA ASP A 33 7.79 -7.36 -17.18
C ASP A 33 6.57 -6.78 -17.89
N ALA A 34 5.38 -7.31 -17.63
CA ALA A 34 4.14 -6.79 -18.20
C ALA A 34 3.85 -5.37 -17.71
N LEU A 35 4.13 -5.10 -16.44
CA LEU A 35 3.95 -3.79 -15.86
C LEU A 35 4.89 -2.76 -16.49
N ALA A 36 6.15 -3.13 -16.70
CA ALA A 36 7.13 -2.27 -17.38
C ALA A 36 6.67 -1.93 -18.79
N GLU A 37 6.16 -2.92 -19.52
CA GLU A 37 5.64 -2.73 -20.87
C GLU A 37 4.47 -1.75 -20.89
N GLN A 38 3.50 -1.91 -19.99
CA GLN A 38 2.35 -1.02 -19.89
C GLN A 38 2.71 0.41 -19.54
N LEU A 39 3.76 0.59 -18.73
CA LEU A 39 4.22 1.91 -18.29
C LEU A 39 5.24 2.51 -19.26
N ASP A 40 5.58 1.80 -20.33
CA ASP A 40 6.63 2.20 -21.27
C ASP A 40 7.95 2.48 -20.56
N LEU A 41 8.31 1.61 -19.62
CA LEU A 41 9.56 1.69 -18.88
C LEU A 41 10.48 0.53 -19.26
N ALA A 42 11.78 0.80 -19.25
CA ALA A 42 12.77 -0.27 -19.38
C ALA A 42 12.68 -1.17 -18.14
N LYS A 43 12.86 -2.47 -18.33
CA LYS A 43 12.82 -3.44 -17.22
C LYS A 43 13.80 -3.07 -16.11
N GLY A 44 15.01 -2.63 -16.47
CA GLY A 44 16.01 -2.20 -15.48
C GLY A 44 15.56 -1.02 -14.64
N THR A 45 14.78 -0.12 -15.22
CA THR A 45 14.21 1.01 -14.49
C THR A 45 13.21 0.53 -13.45
N LEU A 46 12.33 -0.39 -13.84
CA LEU A 46 11.34 -0.95 -12.92
C LEU A 46 12.01 -1.73 -11.78
N TYR A 47 13.02 -2.52 -12.09
CA TYR A 47 13.74 -3.31 -11.10
C TYR A 47 14.56 -2.47 -10.12
N LYS A 48 14.84 -1.20 -10.43
CA LYS A 48 15.42 -0.26 -9.47
C LYS A 48 14.43 0.13 -8.37
N HIS A 49 13.14 0.09 -8.68
CA HIS A 49 12.09 0.41 -7.70
C HIS A 49 11.67 -0.82 -6.89
N PHE A 50 11.51 -1.95 -7.56
CA PHE A 50 11.02 -3.18 -6.92
C PHE A 50 11.84 -4.36 -7.42
N SER A 51 12.50 -5.05 -6.51
CA SER A 51 13.36 -6.20 -6.85
C SER A 51 12.56 -7.45 -7.17
N SER A 52 11.30 -7.51 -6.73
CA SER A 52 10.44 -8.66 -6.95
C SER A 52 8.97 -8.24 -6.96
N LYS A 53 8.12 -9.12 -7.49
CA LYS A 53 6.67 -8.97 -7.47
C LYS A 53 6.15 -8.89 -6.03
N ASP A 54 6.72 -9.69 -5.14
CA ASP A 54 6.32 -9.71 -3.74
C ASP A 54 6.63 -8.39 -3.04
N GLU A 55 7.79 -7.79 -3.34
CA GLU A 55 8.13 -6.46 -2.84
C GLU A 55 7.13 -5.42 -3.36
N LEU A 56 6.77 -5.49 -4.63
CA LEU A 56 5.76 -4.60 -5.22
C LEU A 56 4.43 -4.70 -4.48
N TYR A 57 3.95 -5.91 -4.24
CA TYR A 57 2.68 -6.14 -3.54
C TYR A 57 2.73 -5.59 -2.11
N LEU A 58 3.81 -5.84 -1.39
CA LEU A 58 3.94 -5.36 -0.03
C LEU A 58 4.00 -3.83 0.03
N ARG A 59 4.63 -3.20 -0.97
CA ARG A 59 4.63 -1.74 -1.09
C ARG A 59 3.23 -1.18 -1.37
N ILE A 60 2.42 -1.88 -2.15
CA ILE A 60 1.01 -1.50 -2.35
C ILE A 60 0.26 -1.53 -1.02
N ILE A 61 0.46 -2.58 -0.24
CA ILE A 61 -0.18 -2.73 1.08
C ILE A 61 0.26 -1.61 2.03
N ILE A 62 1.55 -1.31 2.07
CA ILE A 62 2.10 -0.22 2.90
C ILE A 62 1.47 1.11 2.49
N ARG A 63 1.40 1.40 1.20
CA ARG A 63 0.79 2.64 0.70
C ARG A 63 -0.68 2.74 1.09
N TYR A 64 -1.40 1.62 1.05
CA TYR A 64 -2.80 1.57 1.48
C TYR A 64 -2.92 1.92 2.98
N GLU A 65 -2.09 1.32 3.83
CA GLU A 65 -2.09 1.64 5.26
C GLU A 65 -1.70 3.09 5.53
N GLU A 66 -0.73 3.63 4.78
CA GLU A 66 -0.38 5.04 4.87
C GLU A 66 -1.56 5.94 4.53
N SER A 67 -2.34 5.59 3.51
CA SER A 67 -3.51 6.37 3.13
C SER A 67 -4.58 6.37 4.22
N LEU A 68 -4.77 5.24 4.90
CA LEU A 68 -5.67 5.14 6.03
C LEU A 68 -5.18 6.00 7.21
N TYR A 69 -3.88 5.94 7.49
CA TYR A 69 -3.28 6.74 8.56
C TYR A 69 -3.42 8.24 8.27
N HIS A 70 -3.11 8.67 7.04
CA HIS A 70 -3.23 10.08 6.66
C HIS A 70 -4.67 10.58 6.75
N SER A 71 -5.65 9.71 6.54
CA SER A 71 -7.06 10.08 6.73
C SER A 71 -7.36 10.52 8.15
N THR A 72 -6.60 10.02 9.14
CA THR A 72 -6.77 10.43 10.54
C THR A 72 -6.08 11.75 10.86
N MET A 73 -5.22 12.25 9.96
CA MET A 73 -4.38 13.44 10.18
C MET A 73 -4.94 14.71 9.55
N VAL A 74 -5.97 14.60 8.70
CA VAL A 74 -6.47 15.73 7.90
C VAL A 74 -7.25 16.74 8.74
N ASP A 75 -7.91 16.30 9.81
CA ASP A 75 -8.69 17.16 10.70
C ASP A 75 -8.21 17.05 12.13
N ASP A 76 -8.46 18.12 12.91
CA ASP A 76 -8.26 18.10 14.35
C ASP A 76 -9.25 17.18 15.06
N CYS A 77 -10.34 16.79 14.39
CA CYS A 77 -11.34 15.89 14.93
C CYS A 77 -10.99 14.44 14.61
N HIS A 78 -10.49 13.71 15.60
CA HIS A 78 -10.10 12.31 15.45
C HIS A 78 -11.29 11.42 15.09
N ALA A 79 -12.48 11.73 15.62
CA ALA A 79 -13.70 10.95 15.32
C ALA A 79 -14.02 11.02 13.82
N ALA A 80 -13.88 12.19 13.19
CA ALA A 80 -14.09 12.32 11.75
C ALA A 80 -13.07 11.51 10.94
N GLY A 81 -11.81 11.46 11.42
CA GLY A 81 -10.77 10.65 10.79
C GLY A 81 -11.08 9.18 10.81
N VAL A 82 -11.53 8.67 11.96
CA VAL A 82 -11.94 7.28 12.11
C VAL A 82 -13.14 6.97 11.22
N ALA A 83 -14.12 7.87 11.18
CA ALA A 83 -15.30 7.70 10.33
C ALA A 83 -14.90 7.61 8.85
N ARG A 84 -13.93 8.41 8.41
CA ARG A 84 -13.41 8.34 7.03
C ARG A 84 -12.76 7.00 6.72
N ILE A 85 -12.01 6.42 7.67
CA ILE A 85 -11.42 5.10 7.49
C ILE A 85 -12.51 4.05 7.31
N ILE A 86 -13.51 4.06 8.18
CA ILE A 86 -14.64 3.13 8.11
C ILE A 86 -15.35 3.27 6.76
N LEU A 87 -15.63 4.50 6.34
CA LEU A 87 -16.28 4.77 5.07
C LEU A 87 -15.44 4.25 3.90
N GLN A 88 -14.13 4.48 3.92
CA GLN A 88 -13.23 4.01 2.87
C GLN A 88 -13.24 2.49 2.77
N LEU A 89 -13.23 1.79 3.91
CA LEU A 89 -13.31 0.32 3.94
C LEU A 89 -14.65 -0.18 3.41
N LEU A 90 -15.73 0.51 3.73
CA LEU A 90 -17.09 0.13 3.26
C LEU A 90 -17.28 0.41 1.76
N MET A 91 -16.62 1.46 1.24
CA MET A 91 -16.73 1.80 -0.17
C MET A 91 -15.91 0.87 -1.08
N SER A 92 -14.87 0.25 -0.55
CA SER A 92 -14.01 -0.63 -1.33
C SER A 92 -13.64 -1.89 -0.54
N PRO A 93 -14.63 -2.71 -0.16
CA PRO A 93 -14.35 -3.90 0.64
C PRO A 93 -13.52 -4.94 -0.10
N GLN A 94 -13.66 -5.06 -1.42
CA GLN A 94 -12.89 -6.01 -2.21
C GLN A 94 -11.41 -5.71 -2.15
N LYS A 95 -11.04 -4.42 -2.17
CA LYS A 95 -9.65 -3.99 -2.07
C LYS A 95 -9.04 -4.41 -0.74
N ALA A 96 -9.75 -4.14 0.36
CA ALA A 96 -9.28 -4.48 1.70
C ALA A 96 -9.09 -6.00 1.85
N ILE A 97 -10.06 -6.79 1.37
CA ILE A 97 -10.01 -8.24 1.43
C ILE A 97 -8.85 -8.79 0.60
N LEU A 98 -8.69 -8.32 -0.63
CA LEU A 98 -7.63 -8.77 -1.53
C LEU A 98 -6.25 -8.48 -0.96
N LEU A 99 -6.03 -7.26 -0.47
CA LEU A 99 -4.75 -6.88 0.11
C LEU A 99 -4.44 -7.68 1.38
N ASN A 100 -5.46 -7.98 2.18
CA ASN A 100 -5.27 -8.82 3.37
C ASN A 100 -4.87 -10.26 3.00
N GLN A 101 -5.49 -10.83 1.98
CA GLN A 101 -5.16 -12.17 1.49
C GLN A 101 -3.72 -12.23 0.99
N ILE A 102 -3.28 -11.21 0.26
CA ILE A 102 -1.91 -11.12 -0.23
C ILE A 102 -0.93 -11.00 0.94
N GLU A 103 -1.25 -10.16 1.90
CA GLU A 103 -0.41 -9.98 3.10
C GLU A 103 -0.21 -11.30 3.84
N GLU A 104 -1.28 -12.06 4.08
CA GLU A 104 -1.21 -13.34 4.76
C GLU A 104 -0.34 -14.34 4.00
N ARG A 105 -0.48 -14.38 2.68
CA ARG A 105 0.35 -15.26 1.84
C ARG A 105 1.82 -14.88 1.92
N LEU A 106 2.12 -13.59 1.82
CA LEU A 106 3.50 -13.10 1.87
C LEU A 106 4.14 -13.37 3.24
N ALA A 107 3.39 -13.16 4.31
CA ALA A 107 3.88 -13.40 5.66
C ALA A 107 4.18 -14.89 5.91
N ALA A 108 3.40 -15.79 5.31
CA ALA A 108 3.55 -17.22 5.52
C ALA A 108 4.67 -17.85 4.68
N SER A 109 4.92 -17.32 3.47
CA SER A 109 5.75 -18.03 2.49
C SER A 109 6.99 -17.29 2.02
N THR A 110 7.05 -15.97 2.22
CA THR A 110 8.13 -15.17 1.64
C THR A 110 9.18 -14.81 2.68
N THR A 111 10.46 -14.97 2.30
CA THR A 111 11.61 -14.55 3.11
C THR A 111 12.22 -13.29 2.49
N GLY A 112 12.93 -12.51 3.30
CA GLY A 112 13.63 -11.33 2.81
C GLY A 112 12.83 -10.04 2.80
N LEU A 113 11.57 -10.07 3.25
CA LEU A 113 10.71 -8.90 3.31
C LEU A 113 10.51 -8.37 4.74
N ASN A 114 11.31 -8.82 5.69
CA ASN A 114 11.16 -8.47 7.10
C ASN A 114 11.17 -6.97 7.36
N ARG A 115 12.03 -6.24 6.63
CA ARG A 115 12.12 -4.78 6.77
C ARG A 115 10.81 -4.10 6.37
N LEU A 116 10.20 -4.54 5.28
CA LEU A 116 8.94 -3.98 4.80
C LEU A 116 7.79 -4.34 5.72
N PHE A 117 7.77 -5.56 6.26
CA PHE A 117 6.75 -5.94 7.24
C PHE A 117 6.88 -5.12 8.52
N THR A 118 8.10 -4.84 8.97
CA THR A 118 8.32 -3.97 10.13
C THR A 118 7.75 -2.57 9.88
N GLU A 119 7.99 -2.02 8.70
CA GLU A 119 7.45 -0.72 8.28
C GLU A 119 5.93 -0.73 8.27
N LEU A 120 5.32 -1.78 7.69
CA LEU A 120 3.87 -1.95 7.64
C LEU A 120 3.27 -1.99 9.04
N TYR A 121 3.83 -2.80 9.92
CA TYR A 121 3.31 -2.97 11.28
C TYR A 121 3.45 -1.69 12.11
N HIS A 122 4.52 -0.92 11.87
CA HIS A 122 4.71 0.36 12.52
C HIS A 122 3.61 1.36 12.13
N ILE A 123 3.32 1.49 10.84
CA ILE A 123 2.27 2.38 10.33
C ILE A 123 0.90 1.94 10.87
N ARG A 124 0.63 0.64 10.83
CA ARG A 124 -0.63 0.08 11.33
C ARG A 124 -0.81 0.35 12.82
N ARG A 125 0.26 0.21 13.59
CA ARG A 125 0.22 0.48 15.02
C ARG A 125 -0.10 1.95 15.29
N GLN A 126 0.52 2.87 14.55
CA GLN A 126 0.23 4.30 14.68
C GLN A 126 -1.23 4.60 14.37
N ARG A 127 -1.77 4.01 13.31
CA ARG A 127 -3.17 4.19 12.93
C ARG A 127 -4.11 3.66 14.01
N MET A 128 -3.82 2.47 14.52
CA MET A 128 -4.64 1.86 15.58
C MET A 128 -4.56 2.67 16.87
N GLN A 129 -3.40 3.21 17.20
CA GLN A 129 -3.24 4.05 18.40
C GLN A 129 -4.10 5.31 18.32
N ARG A 130 -4.16 5.94 17.14
CA ARG A 130 -5.02 7.11 16.96
C ARG A 130 -6.51 6.76 17.12
N ALA A 131 -6.93 5.59 16.62
CA ALA A 131 -8.29 5.13 16.82
C ALA A 131 -8.61 4.88 18.30
N LEU A 132 -7.66 4.28 19.03
CA LEU A 132 -7.81 4.04 20.46
C LEU A 132 -7.85 5.35 21.25
N ASP A 133 -7.07 6.35 20.86
CA ASP A 133 -7.07 7.66 21.50
C ASP A 133 -8.46 8.32 21.39
N VAL A 134 -9.13 8.14 20.26
CA VAL A 134 -10.50 8.64 20.06
C VAL A 134 -11.45 7.96 21.05
N VAL A 135 -11.40 6.63 21.13
CA VAL A 135 -12.27 5.84 22.03
C VAL A 135 -11.94 6.11 23.48
N GLY A 136 -10.65 6.18 23.82
CA GLY A 136 -10.18 6.41 25.19
C GLY A 136 -10.37 7.83 25.69
N GLY A 137 -10.66 8.77 24.79
CA GLY A 137 -10.88 10.18 25.13
C GLY A 137 -12.26 10.47 25.73
N TYR A 138 -13.07 9.45 25.85
CA TYR A 138 -14.35 9.56 26.53
C TYR A 138 -14.16 9.20 28.01
#